data_88d18e891ae1543801331ecd498ad54b
#
_entry.id   88d18e891ae1543801331ecd498ad54b
#
_cell.length_a   1.000
_cell.length_b   1.000
_cell.length_c   1.000
_cell.angle_alpha   90.00
_cell.angle_beta   90.00
_cell.angle_gamma   90.00
#
_symmetry.space_group_name_H-M   'P 1'
#
loop_
_entity.id
_entity.type
_entity.pdbx_description
1 polymer ?
#
loop_
_entity_poly.entity_id
_entity_poly.type
_entity_poly.pdbx_seq_one_letter_code
_entity_poly.pdbx_strand_id
1 'polypeptide(L)'
;MSQVRECETPEDKVVEILSKLPPKSLIRFKCIRKSWCTIINSPSFVAKHLRISMDNKLSSTTCILLNRCQVHVFPDRSWKQDVFWSMTNLSIDSDEHNLHYDVEDLNIPFPMEDQDNVEIHGYCNGIVCVIVGKNVLLCNPATREFRQLPNSSLLLPLPKGRFGLETTFKGMGFGYDCKTKEYKVVRIIENCDCEYSEDGESYYERILLPHTAEVYTTTANSWKEIKIDISIETRWYCIPYSCSVYLKGFCYWFAYDNGEYVFSFDLGDEIFHRIELPSRRESDFKFYGIFLYNESVTSYCYRHEEDCELFEIWVMDDYDGVKSSWTKQLTIGPLKDIDYPLTLWKCDEILMLGSYGRAASCNSSTGNLKYLHIPPIINWMIDYVKSIVPVK
;
A
#
# COMPACT_ATOMS: atom_id res chain seq x y z
N MET A 1 -59.50 -10.41 -10.29
CA MET A 1 -58.37 -9.96 -9.46
C MET A 1 -57.36 -11.11 -9.43
N SER A 2 -56.38 -11.06 -10.30
CA SER A 2 -55.32 -12.07 -10.36
C SER A 2 -54.26 -11.72 -9.29
N GLN A 3 -54.14 -12.60 -8.29
CA GLN A 3 -53.04 -12.57 -7.32
C GLN A 3 -51.73 -12.80 -8.10
N VAL A 4 -50.92 -11.76 -8.22
CA VAL A 4 -49.54 -11.93 -8.62
C VAL A 4 -48.85 -12.68 -7.48
N ARG A 5 -48.57 -13.96 -7.71
CA ARG A 5 -47.68 -14.74 -6.82
C ARG A 5 -46.30 -14.06 -6.88
N GLU A 6 -45.93 -13.35 -5.82
CA GLU A 6 -44.55 -12.95 -5.58
C GLU A 6 -43.73 -14.25 -5.49
N CYS A 7 -42.94 -14.52 -6.51
CA CYS A 7 -41.96 -15.59 -6.50
C CYS A 7 -40.85 -15.15 -5.56
N GLU A 8 -40.93 -15.54 -4.28
CA GLU A 8 -39.86 -15.30 -3.32
C GLU A 8 -38.62 -16.07 -3.79
N THR A 9 -37.61 -15.33 -4.25
CA THR A 9 -36.32 -15.90 -4.57
C THR A 9 -35.71 -16.45 -3.28
N PRO A 10 -35.33 -17.74 -3.20
CA PRO A 10 -34.72 -18.30 -1.99
C PRO A 10 -33.57 -17.37 -1.55
N GLU A 11 -33.48 -17.13 -0.23
CA GLU A 11 -32.53 -16.17 0.35
C GLU A 11 -31.08 -16.48 -0.06
N ASP A 12 -30.73 -17.76 -0.19
CA ASP A 12 -29.43 -18.22 -0.68
C ASP A 12 -29.09 -17.73 -2.09
N LYS A 13 -30.09 -17.71 -2.99
CA LYS A 13 -29.90 -17.19 -4.36
C LYS A 13 -29.68 -15.68 -4.37
N VAL A 14 -30.36 -14.95 -3.49
CA VAL A 14 -30.17 -13.51 -3.32
C VAL A 14 -28.74 -13.25 -2.82
N VAL A 15 -28.27 -13.96 -1.82
CA VAL A 15 -26.88 -13.88 -1.31
C VAL A 15 -25.87 -14.18 -2.41
N GLU A 16 -26.12 -15.21 -3.22
CA GLU A 16 -25.23 -15.56 -4.32
C GLU A 16 -25.14 -14.45 -5.38
N ILE A 17 -26.29 -13.92 -5.81
CA ILE A 17 -26.33 -12.82 -6.81
C ILE A 17 -25.66 -11.57 -6.25
N LEU A 18 -26.04 -11.13 -5.04
CA LEU A 18 -25.49 -9.94 -4.43
C LEU A 18 -23.98 -10.06 -4.22
N SER A 19 -23.46 -11.22 -3.88
CA SER A 19 -22.03 -11.41 -3.62
C SER A 19 -21.12 -11.23 -4.85
N LYS A 20 -21.69 -11.24 -6.04
CA LYS A 20 -20.97 -11.00 -7.32
C LYS A 20 -21.04 -9.55 -7.79
N LEU A 21 -21.80 -8.68 -7.09
CA LEU A 21 -21.99 -7.30 -7.51
C LEU A 21 -20.85 -6.39 -7.02
N PRO A 22 -20.51 -5.34 -7.77
CA PRO A 22 -19.52 -4.37 -7.35
C PRO A 22 -19.93 -3.64 -6.05
N PRO A 23 -18.99 -3.21 -5.20
CA PRO A 23 -19.26 -2.47 -3.96
C PRO A 23 -20.20 -1.28 -4.14
N LYS A 24 -20.04 -0.48 -5.18
CA LYS A 24 -20.89 0.68 -5.48
C LYS A 24 -22.37 0.30 -5.66
N SER A 25 -22.65 -0.86 -6.28
CA SER A 25 -24.00 -1.39 -6.43
C SER A 25 -24.55 -1.88 -5.10
N LEU A 26 -23.75 -2.60 -4.31
CA LEU A 26 -24.15 -3.11 -3.01
C LEU A 26 -24.51 -1.98 -2.02
N ILE A 27 -23.73 -0.90 -2.00
CA ILE A 27 -24.05 0.28 -1.19
C ILE A 27 -25.43 0.85 -1.56
N ARG A 28 -25.73 0.97 -2.85
CA ARG A 28 -27.06 1.40 -3.31
C ARG A 28 -28.18 0.42 -2.91
N PHE A 29 -27.89 -0.87 -2.98
CA PHE A 29 -28.86 -1.92 -2.67
C PHE A 29 -29.20 -2.03 -1.17
N LYS A 30 -28.33 -1.54 -0.27
CA LYS A 30 -28.66 -1.36 1.15
C LYS A 30 -29.93 -0.48 1.35
N CYS A 31 -30.19 0.43 0.43
CA CYS A 31 -31.35 1.34 0.51
C CYS A 31 -32.67 0.75 -0.02
N ILE A 32 -32.62 -0.38 -0.75
CA ILE A 32 -33.82 -0.94 -1.43
C ILE A 32 -34.70 -1.72 -0.46
N ARG A 33 -34.11 -2.60 0.36
CA ARG A 33 -34.84 -3.47 1.32
C ARG A 33 -34.04 -3.63 2.61
N LYS A 34 -34.73 -3.61 3.75
CA LYS A 34 -34.10 -3.84 5.07
C LYS A 34 -33.39 -5.22 5.14
N SER A 35 -33.98 -6.28 4.56
CA SER A 35 -33.37 -7.61 4.50
C SER A 35 -32.03 -7.57 3.71
N TRP A 36 -31.95 -6.88 2.60
CA TRP A 36 -30.71 -6.74 1.84
C TRP A 36 -29.65 -5.94 2.61
N CYS A 37 -30.07 -4.88 3.29
CA CYS A 37 -29.17 -4.13 4.17
C CYS A 37 -28.58 -5.03 5.27
N THR A 38 -29.41 -5.90 5.90
CA THR A 38 -28.96 -6.86 6.90
C THR A 38 -28.00 -7.89 6.32
N ILE A 39 -28.31 -8.45 5.14
CA ILE A 39 -27.44 -9.42 4.45
C ILE A 39 -26.10 -8.76 4.12
N ILE A 40 -26.09 -7.61 3.44
CA ILE A 40 -24.87 -6.94 2.95
C ILE A 40 -23.97 -6.51 4.11
N ASN A 41 -24.53 -6.17 5.28
CA ASN A 41 -23.77 -5.80 6.46
C ASN A 41 -23.34 -6.98 7.33
N SER A 42 -23.77 -8.20 7.02
CA SER A 42 -23.40 -9.37 7.83
C SER A 42 -21.93 -9.73 7.61
N PRO A 43 -21.18 -10.08 8.67
CA PRO A 43 -19.77 -10.47 8.55
C PRO A 43 -19.54 -11.62 7.57
N SER A 44 -20.46 -12.58 7.51
CA SER A 44 -20.38 -13.72 6.60
C SER A 44 -20.48 -13.30 5.13
N PHE A 45 -21.38 -12.36 4.81
CA PHE A 45 -21.50 -11.81 3.45
C PHE A 45 -20.29 -10.98 3.08
N VAL A 46 -19.81 -10.11 3.96
CA VAL A 46 -18.60 -9.30 3.74
C VAL A 46 -17.40 -10.19 3.44
N ALA A 47 -17.18 -11.25 4.22
CA ALA A 47 -16.10 -12.20 3.99
C ALA A 47 -16.28 -12.98 2.66
N LYS A 48 -17.51 -13.40 2.31
CA LYS A 48 -17.80 -14.05 1.04
C LYS A 48 -17.51 -13.14 -0.15
N HIS A 49 -17.99 -11.90 -0.09
CA HIS A 49 -17.76 -10.90 -1.14
C HIS A 49 -16.27 -10.61 -1.33
N LEU A 50 -15.52 -10.41 -0.22
CA LEU A 50 -14.09 -10.17 -0.27
C LEU A 50 -13.36 -11.34 -0.95
N ARG A 51 -13.65 -12.59 -0.58
CA ARG A 51 -13.07 -13.79 -1.20
C ARG A 51 -13.32 -13.82 -2.71
N ILE A 52 -14.59 -13.61 -3.13
CA ILE A 52 -14.92 -13.55 -4.56
C ILE A 52 -14.18 -12.41 -5.27
N SER A 53 -14.03 -11.27 -4.62
CA SER A 53 -13.28 -10.14 -5.20
C SER A 53 -11.79 -10.45 -5.36
N MET A 54 -11.19 -11.20 -4.43
CA MET A 54 -9.81 -11.68 -4.52
C MET A 54 -9.66 -12.72 -5.64
N ASP A 55 -10.57 -13.70 -5.71
CA ASP A 55 -10.55 -14.73 -6.77
C ASP A 55 -10.71 -14.12 -8.17
N ASN A 56 -11.58 -13.13 -8.32
CA ASN A 56 -11.80 -12.44 -9.60
C ASN A 56 -10.61 -11.60 -10.06
N LYS A 57 -9.77 -11.12 -9.14
CA LYS A 57 -8.53 -10.42 -9.45
C LYS A 57 -7.61 -11.25 -10.35
N LEU A 58 -7.58 -12.56 -10.13
CA LEU A 58 -6.74 -13.48 -10.91
C LEU A 58 -7.29 -13.76 -12.33
N SER A 59 -8.55 -13.38 -12.64
CA SER A 59 -9.22 -13.88 -13.84
C SER A 59 -9.26 -12.94 -15.04
N SER A 60 -9.50 -11.63 -14.91
CA SER A 60 -9.63 -10.77 -16.10
C SER A 60 -9.34 -9.29 -15.92
N THR A 61 -9.67 -8.69 -14.80
CA THR A 61 -9.56 -7.25 -14.58
C THR A 61 -8.93 -6.97 -13.23
N THR A 62 -7.81 -6.27 -13.22
CA THR A 62 -7.14 -5.84 -11.98
C THR A 62 -7.48 -4.38 -11.72
N CYS A 63 -7.83 -4.06 -10.49
CA CYS A 63 -8.00 -2.69 -10.06
C CYS A 63 -6.70 -2.19 -9.41
N ILE A 64 -6.28 -1.00 -9.81
CA ILE A 64 -5.11 -0.33 -9.27
C ILE A 64 -5.55 0.97 -8.63
N LEU A 65 -5.01 1.26 -7.46
CA LEU A 65 -5.12 2.55 -6.82
C LEU A 65 -3.88 3.37 -7.17
N LEU A 66 -4.11 4.60 -7.63
CA LEU A 66 -3.09 5.51 -8.11
C LEU A 66 -3.07 6.79 -7.25
N ASN A 67 -1.89 7.24 -6.89
CA ASN A 67 -1.65 8.62 -6.52
C ASN A 67 -0.97 9.31 -7.70
N ARG A 68 -1.58 10.36 -8.18
CA ARG A 68 -1.11 11.14 -9.31
C ARG A 68 -0.94 12.59 -8.91
N CYS A 69 0.05 13.26 -9.46
CA CYS A 69 0.27 14.67 -9.19
C CYS A 69 0.40 15.49 -10.47
N GLN A 70 -0.06 16.71 -10.40
CA GLN A 70 0.14 17.71 -11.42
C GLN A 70 0.86 18.90 -10.82
N VAL A 71 2.04 19.21 -11.37
CA VAL A 71 2.82 20.35 -10.92
C VAL A 71 2.49 21.57 -11.78
N HIS A 72 2.09 22.64 -11.14
CA HIS A 72 1.87 23.95 -11.76
C HIS A 72 3.02 24.85 -11.40
N VAL A 73 3.73 25.35 -12.41
CA VAL A 73 4.81 26.33 -12.25
C VAL A 73 4.29 27.69 -12.66
N PHE A 74 4.35 28.66 -11.75
CA PHE A 74 3.90 30.03 -11.97
C PHE A 74 5.03 30.93 -12.54
N PRO A 75 4.73 32.07 -13.14
CA PRO A 75 5.72 32.98 -13.71
C PRO A 75 6.74 33.54 -12.71
N ASP A 76 6.38 33.64 -11.43
CA ASP A 76 7.24 34.04 -10.31
C ASP A 76 8.18 32.94 -9.83
N ARG A 77 8.20 31.78 -10.51
CA ARG A 77 8.92 30.54 -10.17
C ARG A 77 8.37 29.83 -8.91
N SER A 78 7.28 30.28 -8.34
CA SER A 78 6.55 29.48 -7.36
C SER A 78 5.93 28.25 -8.05
N TRP A 79 5.72 27.21 -7.30
CA TRP A 79 5.08 25.98 -7.80
C TRP A 79 3.97 25.53 -6.85
N LYS A 80 2.98 24.86 -7.41
CA LYS A 80 1.91 24.19 -6.66
C LYS A 80 1.75 22.80 -7.22
N GLN A 81 1.54 21.83 -6.34
CA GLN A 81 1.25 20.45 -6.69
C GLN A 81 -0.19 20.12 -6.33
N ASP A 82 -0.97 19.71 -7.32
CA ASP A 82 -2.29 19.16 -7.07
C ASP A 82 -2.18 17.63 -7.07
N VAL A 83 -2.68 16.98 -6.02
CA VAL A 83 -2.63 15.52 -5.83
C VAL A 83 -4.00 14.91 -6.09
N PHE A 84 -4.04 13.86 -6.91
CA PHE A 84 -5.24 13.14 -7.31
C PHE A 84 -5.16 11.68 -6.89
N TRP A 85 -6.22 11.20 -6.29
CA TRP A 85 -6.40 9.78 -6.03
C TRP A 85 -7.35 9.18 -7.04
N SER A 86 -6.98 8.05 -7.63
CA SER A 86 -7.77 7.44 -8.68
C SER A 86 -7.77 5.94 -8.58
N MET A 87 -8.87 5.32 -8.95
CA MET A 87 -8.93 3.89 -9.21
C MET A 87 -8.91 3.65 -10.72
N THR A 88 -8.12 2.71 -11.15
CA THR A 88 -8.02 2.29 -12.54
C THR A 88 -8.27 0.80 -12.64
N ASN A 89 -9.21 0.41 -13.53
CA ASN A 89 -9.38 -0.99 -13.88
C ASN A 89 -8.53 -1.27 -15.12
N LEU A 90 -7.60 -2.21 -14.98
CA LEU A 90 -6.76 -2.68 -16.09
C LEU A 90 -7.30 -3.98 -16.64
N SER A 91 -7.34 -4.09 -17.95
CA SER A 91 -7.64 -5.35 -18.67
C SER A 91 -6.82 -5.44 -19.95
N ILE A 92 -6.49 -6.66 -20.36
CA ILE A 92 -5.86 -6.92 -21.65
C ILE A 92 -6.89 -7.65 -22.52
N ASP A 93 -7.07 -7.18 -23.74
CA ASP A 93 -7.87 -7.89 -24.73
C ASP A 93 -7.17 -9.20 -25.11
N SER A 94 -7.94 -10.30 -25.14
CA SER A 94 -7.42 -11.63 -25.46
C SER A 94 -6.95 -11.74 -26.93
N ASP A 95 -7.58 -11.00 -27.83
CA ASP A 95 -7.36 -11.17 -29.27
C ASP A 95 -6.29 -10.22 -29.83
N GLU A 96 -6.22 -9.00 -29.31
CA GLU A 96 -5.29 -7.98 -29.82
C GLU A 96 -4.14 -7.66 -28.87
N HIS A 97 -4.12 -8.24 -27.66
CA HIS A 97 -3.15 -7.94 -26.59
C HIS A 97 -3.07 -6.45 -26.23
N ASN A 98 -4.14 -5.70 -26.53
CA ASN A 98 -4.22 -4.29 -26.19
C ASN A 98 -4.54 -4.10 -24.72
N LEU A 99 -3.86 -3.14 -24.12
CA LEU A 99 -4.09 -2.74 -22.73
C LEU A 99 -5.23 -1.70 -22.68
N HIS A 100 -6.31 -2.05 -21.99
CA HIS A 100 -7.42 -1.15 -21.72
C HIS A 100 -7.40 -0.72 -20.28
N TYR A 101 -7.71 0.54 -20.03
CA TYR A 101 -7.84 1.07 -18.68
C TYR A 101 -8.92 2.14 -18.61
N ASP A 102 -9.55 2.24 -17.44
CA ASP A 102 -10.56 3.24 -17.11
C ASP A 102 -10.18 3.91 -15.79
N VAL A 103 -10.07 5.23 -15.78
CA VAL A 103 -9.61 6.00 -14.62
C VAL A 103 -10.80 6.69 -13.96
N GLU A 104 -11.11 6.34 -12.72
CA GLU A 104 -12.11 6.99 -11.88
C GLU A 104 -11.41 7.80 -10.77
N ASP A 105 -11.53 9.13 -10.79
CA ASP A 105 -10.99 9.96 -9.74
C ASP A 105 -11.81 9.81 -8.44
N LEU A 106 -11.09 9.67 -7.34
CA LEU A 106 -11.66 9.49 -6.02
C LEU A 106 -11.70 10.85 -5.30
N ASN A 107 -12.89 11.36 -5.10
CA ASN A 107 -13.10 12.47 -4.16
C ASN A 107 -13.06 11.91 -2.73
N ILE A 108 -11.88 11.73 -2.17
CA ILE A 108 -11.73 11.35 -0.78
C ILE A 108 -11.74 12.63 0.04
N PRO A 109 -12.72 12.85 0.91
CA PRO A 109 -12.81 14.05 1.71
C PRO A 109 -11.84 13.96 2.88
N PHE A 110 -10.53 14.05 2.59
CA PHE A 110 -9.55 14.21 3.64
C PHE A 110 -9.67 15.63 4.20
N PRO A 111 -9.56 15.81 5.51
CA PRO A 111 -9.39 17.14 6.10
C PRO A 111 -8.00 17.64 5.71
N MET A 112 -7.93 18.36 4.60
CA MET A 112 -6.67 18.79 4.00
C MET A 112 -6.46 20.27 4.28
N GLU A 113 -5.68 20.55 5.31
CA GLU A 113 -5.06 21.86 5.45
C GLU A 113 -3.72 21.92 4.70
N ASP A 114 -3.03 20.76 4.51
CA ASP A 114 -1.79 20.62 3.75
C ASP A 114 -1.90 19.45 2.77
N GLN A 115 -2.19 19.74 1.50
CA GLN A 115 -2.35 18.73 0.43
C GLN A 115 -1.04 18.03 0.05
N ASP A 116 0.09 18.49 0.52
CA ASP A 116 1.40 18.15 -0.05
C ASP A 116 1.97 16.80 0.40
N ASN A 117 1.39 16.17 1.45
CA ASN A 117 1.97 14.94 2.02
C ASN A 117 0.90 13.89 2.35
N VAL A 118 0.25 13.33 1.33
CA VAL A 118 -0.62 12.16 1.49
C VAL A 118 0.15 10.92 1.08
N GLU A 119 0.47 10.06 2.03
CA GLU A 119 1.27 8.85 1.82
C GLU A 119 0.46 7.60 2.12
N ILE A 120 0.54 6.57 1.25
CA ILE A 120 0.02 5.23 1.58
C ILE A 120 1.10 4.43 2.25
N HIS A 121 0.74 3.82 3.38
CA HIS A 121 1.64 2.99 4.16
C HIS A 121 1.23 1.53 4.26
N GLY A 122 0.16 1.14 3.62
CA GLY A 122 -0.26 -0.24 3.53
C GLY A 122 -1.71 -0.40 3.11
N TYR A 123 -2.06 -1.59 2.66
CA TYR A 123 -3.44 -1.92 2.37
C TYR A 123 -3.74 -3.38 2.73
N CYS A 124 -4.97 -3.62 3.14
CA CYS A 124 -5.44 -4.96 3.49
C CYS A 124 -6.96 -5.05 3.30
N ASN A 125 -7.43 -6.09 2.61
CA ASN A 125 -8.86 -6.38 2.43
C ASN A 125 -9.68 -5.22 1.83
N GLY A 126 -9.07 -4.37 1.02
CA GLY A 126 -9.72 -3.19 0.42
C GLY A 126 -9.76 -1.96 1.33
N ILE A 127 -9.13 -2.01 2.50
CA ILE A 127 -8.87 -0.83 3.34
C ILE A 127 -7.42 -0.39 3.11
N VAL A 128 -7.23 0.91 2.98
CA VAL A 128 -5.94 1.57 2.78
C VAL A 128 -5.60 2.37 4.02
N CYS A 129 -4.38 2.25 4.51
CA CYS A 129 -3.84 3.07 5.57
C CYS A 129 -3.05 4.24 4.96
N VAL A 130 -3.44 5.45 5.33
CA VAL A 130 -2.94 6.69 4.76
C VAL A 130 -2.45 7.61 5.88
N ILE A 131 -1.34 8.30 5.64
CA ILE A 131 -0.90 9.43 6.47
C ILE A 131 -1.19 10.73 5.74
N VAL A 132 -1.72 11.70 6.49
CA VAL A 132 -1.87 13.09 6.10
C VAL A 132 -1.23 13.95 7.18
N GLY A 133 -0.04 14.47 6.93
CA GLY A 133 0.77 15.10 7.96
C GLY A 133 1.13 14.12 9.09
N LYS A 134 0.62 14.35 10.30
CA LYS A 134 0.79 13.43 11.45
C LYS A 134 -0.45 12.55 11.71
N ASN A 135 -1.51 12.73 10.94
CA ASN A 135 -2.76 12.02 11.11
C ASN A 135 -2.74 10.70 10.33
N VAL A 136 -3.14 9.63 10.99
CA VAL A 136 -3.34 8.31 10.36
C VAL A 136 -4.81 8.13 10.07
N LEU A 137 -5.12 7.77 8.82
CA LEU A 137 -6.47 7.51 8.37
C LEU A 137 -6.57 6.11 7.76
N LEU A 138 -7.65 5.41 8.06
CA LEU A 138 -8.07 4.23 7.34
C LEU A 138 -9.16 4.61 6.36
N CYS A 139 -9.06 4.16 5.11
CA CYS A 139 -9.97 4.49 4.05
C CYS A 139 -10.35 3.25 3.24
N ASN A 140 -11.63 3.08 2.92
CA ASN A 140 -12.07 2.15 1.89
C ASN A 140 -12.49 2.94 0.64
N PRO A 141 -11.65 3.04 -0.38
CA PRO A 141 -11.96 3.80 -1.60
C PRO A 141 -13.22 3.32 -2.32
N ALA A 142 -13.51 2.02 -2.30
CA ALA A 142 -14.67 1.46 -3.00
C ALA A 142 -16.02 1.82 -2.35
N THR A 143 -16.06 2.03 -1.04
CA THR A 143 -17.24 2.45 -0.29
C THR A 143 -17.25 3.94 0.04
N ARG A 144 -16.11 4.63 -0.14
CA ARG A 144 -15.87 6.03 0.24
C ARG A 144 -16.00 6.27 1.76
N GLU A 145 -15.77 5.22 2.55
CA GLU A 145 -15.70 5.32 4.00
C GLU A 145 -14.27 5.65 4.41
N PHE A 146 -14.13 6.51 5.41
CA PHE A 146 -12.83 6.80 6.02
C PHE A 146 -13.00 7.00 7.53
N ARG A 147 -11.91 6.79 8.26
CA ARG A 147 -11.83 6.98 9.70
C ARG A 147 -10.45 7.53 10.06
N GLN A 148 -10.40 8.64 10.74
CA GLN A 148 -9.18 9.13 11.36
C GLN A 148 -8.95 8.38 12.67
N LEU A 149 -7.72 7.93 12.88
CA LEU A 149 -7.31 7.29 14.11
C LEU A 149 -7.03 8.34 15.19
N PRO A 150 -7.18 8.00 16.47
CA PRO A 150 -6.87 8.90 17.56
C PRO A 150 -5.37 9.26 17.57
N ASN A 151 -5.05 10.44 18.05
CA ASN A 151 -3.66 10.85 18.25
C ASN A 151 -2.99 9.98 19.31
N SER A 152 -1.72 9.69 19.11
CA SER A 152 -0.90 8.99 20.09
C SER A 152 -0.21 9.97 21.05
N SER A 153 0.01 9.52 22.28
CA SER A 153 0.79 10.26 23.27
C SER A 153 2.30 10.26 23.00
N LEU A 154 2.78 9.39 22.14
CA LEU A 154 4.20 9.33 21.75
C LEU A 154 4.57 10.38 20.69
N LEU A 155 3.57 11.01 20.06
CA LEU A 155 3.82 12.07 19.09
C LEU A 155 4.15 13.36 19.83
N LEU A 156 5.36 13.85 19.58
CA LEU A 156 5.79 15.12 20.11
C LEU A 156 5.12 16.28 19.36
N PRO A 157 4.87 17.41 20.05
CA PRO A 157 4.36 18.60 19.38
C PRO A 157 5.36 19.12 18.34
N LEU A 158 4.86 19.82 17.33
CA LEU A 158 5.72 20.52 16.39
C LEU A 158 6.65 21.49 17.12
N PRO A 159 7.91 21.62 16.71
CA PRO A 159 8.85 22.54 17.31
C PRO A 159 8.34 23.99 17.19
N LYS A 160 8.53 24.75 18.26
CA LYS A 160 8.24 26.19 18.29
C LYS A 160 9.52 26.95 18.58
N GLY A 161 10.00 27.70 17.59
CA GLY A 161 11.24 28.47 17.70
C GLY A 161 12.47 27.74 17.24
N ARG A 162 13.66 28.15 17.71
CA ARG A 162 14.98 27.68 17.26
C ARG A 162 15.29 26.24 17.69
N PHE A 163 14.72 25.79 18.80
CA PHE A 163 14.90 24.44 19.35
C PHE A 163 13.58 23.73 19.39
N GLY A 164 13.55 22.46 19.07
CA GLY A 164 12.33 21.68 19.15
C GLY A 164 12.50 20.20 18.90
N LEU A 165 11.56 19.45 19.43
CA LEU A 165 11.47 18.01 19.20
C LEU A 165 10.63 17.74 17.96
N GLU A 166 11.21 17.01 17.02
CA GLU A 166 10.55 16.58 15.80
C GLU A 166 10.29 15.07 15.84
N THR A 167 9.14 14.68 15.33
CA THR A 167 8.75 13.28 15.18
C THR A 167 8.67 12.93 13.70
N THR A 168 9.38 11.88 13.30
CA THR A 168 9.29 11.31 11.96
C THR A 168 8.87 9.84 12.03
N PHE A 169 8.14 9.37 11.01
CA PHE A 169 7.78 7.96 10.89
C PHE A 169 8.82 7.25 10.03
N LYS A 170 9.43 6.22 10.60
CA LYS A 170 10.45 5.42 9.91
C LYS A 170 9.87 4.20 9.21
N GLY A 171 8.76 3.71 9.69
CA GLY A 171 8.03 2.61 9.07
C GLY A 171 6.61 2.58 9.59
N MET A 172 5.68 2.24 8.72
CA MET A 172 4.30 2.02 9.10
C MET A 172 3.74 0.82 8.32
N GLY A 173 3.00 -0.04 9.00
CA GLY A 173 2.33 -1.19 8.43
C GLY A 173 0.87 -1.27 8.85
N PHE A 174 0.06 -1.84 7.98
CA PHE A 174 -1.35 -2.05 8.21
C PHE A 174 -1.77 -3.43 7.75
N GLY A 175 -2.55 -4.13 8.57
CA GLY A 175 -3.03 -5.44 8.22
C GLY A 175 -4.12 -5.98 9.15
N TYR A 176 -4.55 -7.19 8.86
CA TYR A 176 -5.56 -7.92 9.62
C TYR A 176 -4.91 -9.01 10.47
N ASP A 177 -5.11 -8.94 11.77
CA ASP A 177 -4.68 -9.98 12.71
C ASP A 177 -5.75 -11.07 12.78
N CYS A 178 -5.41 -12.27 12.30
CA CYS A 178 -6.32 -13.43 12.31
C CYS A 178 -6.55 -14.00 13.71
N LYS A 179 -5.63 -13.76 14.69
CA LYS A 179 -5.76 -14.23 16.06
C LYS A 179 -6.81 -13.43 16.82
N THR A 180 -6.72 -12.11 16.78
CA THR A 180 -7.67 -11.20 17.44
C THR A 180 -8.87 -10.83 16.58
N LYS A 181 -8.81 -11.12 15.27
CA LYS A 181 -9.85 -10.81 14.26
C LYS A 181 -10.11 -9.31 14.12
N GLU A 182 -9.06 -8.52 14.17
CA GLU A 182 -9.13 -7.07 14.07
C GLU A 182 -8.06 -6.50 13.13
N TYR A 183 -8.26 -5.26 12.71
CA TYR A 183 -7.24 -4.52 11.97
C TYR A 183 -6.30 -3.83 12.94
N LYS A 184 -5.00 -3.89 12.61
CA LYS A 184 -3.93 -3.24 13.36
C LYS A 184 -3.12 -2.33 12.47
N VAL A 185 -2.65 -1.22 13.05
CA VAL A 185 -1.62 -0.38 12.44
C VAL A 185 -0.41 -0.41 13.36
N VAL A 186 0.74 -0.72 12.81
CA VAL A 186 2.02 -0.61 13.53
C VAL A 186 2.80 0.55 12.94
N ARG A 187 3.47 1.33 13.77
CA ARG A 187 4.41 2.36 13.29
C ARG A 187 5.64 2.44 14.16
N ILE A 188 6.74 2.81 13.51
CA ILE A 188 8.04 3.03 14.11
C ILE A 188 8.31 4.53 14.07
N ILE A 189 8.63 5.08 15.22
CA ILE A 189 8.74 6.52 15.47
C ILE A 189 10.19 6.82 15.77
N GLU A 190 10.74 7.81 15.09
CA GLU A 190 11.98 8.46 15.44
C GLU A 190 11.67 9.86 15.94
N ASN A 191 12.10 10.13 17.16
CA ASN A 191 12.10 11.47 17.70
C ASN A 191 13.51 12.04 17.64
N CYS A 192 13.63 13.31 17.25
CA CYS A 192 14.91 13.98 17.24
C CYS A 192 14.81 15.36 17.90
N ASP A 193 15.88 15.74 18.58
CA ASP A 193 16.07 17.12 19.03
C ASP A 193 16.79 17.88 17.93
N CYS A 194 16.16 18.94 17.45
CA CYS A 194 16.61 19.71 16.29
C CYS A 194 16.91 21.15 16.70
N GLU A 195 18.04 21.66 16.25
CA GLU A 195 18.35 23.08 16.28
C GLU A 195 18.17 23.66 14.88
N TYR A 196 17.27 24.62 14.75
CA TYR A 196 16.99 25.29 13.48
C TYR A 196 17.86 26.54 13.34
N SER A 197 18.20 26.90 12.10
CA SER A 197 18.80 28.18 11.76
C SER A 197 17.88 29.35 12.14
N GLU A 198 18.42 30.56 12.20
CA GLU A 198 17.62 31.76 12.52
C GLU A 198 16.54 32.03 11.47
N ASP A 199 16.72 31.58 10.24
CA ASP A 199 15.75 31.63 9.15
C ASP A 199 14.70 30.50 9.22
N GLY A 200 14.90 29.48 10.07
CA GLY A 200 14.00 28.32 10.22
C GLY A 200 14.10 27.27 9.10
N GLU A 201 15.01 27.45 8.13
CA GLU A 201 15.07 26.58 6.95
C GLU A 201 16.16 25.49 7.03
N SER A 202 17.13 25.60 7.94
CA SER A 202 18.27 24.68 8.04
C SER A 202 18.42 24.11 9.44
N TYR A 203 18.89 22.84 9.51
CA TYR A 203 19.26 22.19 10.77
C TYR A 203 20.75 22.39 11.03
N TYR A 204 21.11 22.84 12.22
CA TYR A 204 22.51 22.91 12.66
C TYR A 204 22.97 21.63 13.33
N GLU A 205 22.11 21.04 14.16
CA GLU A 205 22.42 19.82 14.89
C GLU A 205 21.15 18.98 15.07
N ARG A 206 21.31 17.66 14.93
CA ARG A 206 20.23 16.71 15.11
C ARG A 206 20.66 15.59 16.04
N ILE A 207 20.08 15.55 17.22
CA ILE A 207 20.28 14.47 18.18
C ILE A 207 19.13 13.49 18.02
N LEU A 208 19.43 12.27 17.51
CA LEU A 208 18.46 11.20 17.37
C LEU A 208 18.21 10.54 18.72
N LEU A 209 16.96 10.43 19.10
CA LEU A 209 16.52 9.65 20.24
C LEU A 209 16.31 8.18 19.83
N PRO A 210 16.33 7.23 20.77
CA PRO A 210 16.03 5.84 20.46
C PRO A 210 14.68 5.69 19.76
N HIS A 211 14.62 4.79 18.78
CA HIS A 211 13.38 4.47 18.10
C HIS A 211 12.36 3.87 19.07
N THR A 212 11.12 4.28 18.94
CA THR A 212 9.97 3.70 19.63
C THR A 212 8.98 3.13 18.63
N ALA A 213 8.17 2.20 19.07
CA ALA A 213 7.10 1.66 18.23
C ALA A 213 5.78 1.61 18.99
N GLU A 214 4.71 1.67 18.24
CA GLU A 214 3.37 1.51 18.80
C GLU A 214 2.45 0.79 17.83
N VAL A 215 1.45 0.13 18.40
CA VAL A 215 0.39 -0.57 17.67
C VAL A 215 -0.95 0.06 18.02
N TYR A 216 -1.70 0.40 17.00
CA TYR A 216 -3.12 0.72 17.11
C TYR A 216 -3.95 -0.51 16.84
N THR A 217 -5.01 -0.70 17.63
CA THR A 217 -6.00 -1.77 17.42
C THR A 217 -7.39 -1.19 17.24
N THR A 218 -8.14 -1.72 16.28
CA THR A 218 -9.49 -1.21 15.99
C THR A 218 -10.47 -1.47 17.13
N THR A 219 -10.29 -2.56 17.89
CA THR A 219 -11.14 -2.91 19.02
C THR A 219 -10.96 -1.97 20.20
N ALA A 220 -9.70 -1.70 20.60
CA ALA A 220 -9.41 -0.76 21.70
C ALA A 220 -9.56 0.70 21.28
N ASN A 221 -9.48 1.00 19.97
CA ASN A 221 -9.45 2.36 19.42
C ASN A 221 -8.38 3.23 20.08
N SER A 222 -7.22 2.67 20.32
CA SER A 222 -6.09 3.34 20.98
C SER A 222 -4.76 2.79 20.53
N TRP A 223 -3.72 3.59 20.74
CA TRP A 223 -2.33 3.19 20.53
C TRP A 223 -1.75 2.61 21.82
N LYS A 224 -0.92 1.60 21.65
CA LYS A 224 -0.15 0.94 22.71
C LYS A 224 1.31 0.94 22.28
N GLU A 225 2.18 1.44 23.16
CA GLU A 225 3.63 1.33 22.95
C GLU A 225 4.08 -0.13 23.02
N ILE A 226 4.99 -0.49 22.13
CA ILE A 226 5.61 -1.82 22.06
C ILE A 226 7.13 -1.69 22.03
N LYS A 227 7.81 -2.73 22.50
CA LYS A 227 9.27 -2.77 22.46
C LYS A 227 9.77 -3.18 21.07
N ILE A 228 10.88 -2.59 20.69
CA ILE A 228 11.66 -3.02 19.53
C ILE A 228 12.84 -3.84 20.09
N ASP A 229 12.72 -5.17 20.03
CA ASP A 229 13.73 -6.09 20.55
C ASP A 229 14.92 -6.31 19.59
N ILE A 230 14.88 -5.65 18.44
CA ILE A 230 15.93 -5.71 17.41
C ILE A 230 16.69 -4.39 17.44
N SER A 231 18.02 -4.47 17.39
CA SER A 231 18.85 -3.27 17.24
C SER A 231 18.60 -2.64 15.89
N ILE A 232 17.92 -1.48 15.91
CA ILE A 232 17.77 -0.60 14.75
C ILE A 232 18.82 0.49 14.92
N GLU A 233 19.75 0.57 13.98
CA GLU A 233 20.77 1.62 14.00
C GLU A 233 20.13 3.00 13.79
N THR A 234 20.77 4.05 14.29
CA THR A 234 20.28 5.44 14.25
C THR A 234 20.11 6.00 12.83
N ARG A 235 20.67 5.31 11.82
CA ARG A 235 20.53 5.68 10.40
C ARG A 235 19.65 4.72 9.60
N TRP A 236 18.69 4.11 10.27
CA TRP A 236 17.74 3.24 9.59
C TRP A 236 16.77 4.04 8.70
N TYR A 237 16.66 3.60 7.47
CA TYR A 237 15.73 4.16 6.50
C TYR A 237 14.82 3.05 5.98
N CYS A 238 13.50 3.19 6.16
CA CYS A 238 12.58 2.61 5.19
C CYS A 238 12.55 3.55 3.98
N ILE A 239 12.59 2.99 2.78
CA ILE A 239 12.42 3.83 1.59
C ILE A 239 11.02 4.43 1.64
N PRO A 240 10.88 5.77 1.71
CA PRO A 240 9.59 6.43 1.95
C PRO A 240 8.53 6.12 0.89
N TYR A 241 8.95 5.68 -0.28
CA TYR A 241 8.08 5.41 -1.43
C TYR A 241 7.64 3.94 -1.54
N SER A 242 8.14 3.02 -0.68
CA SER A 242 7.66 1.65 -0.64
C SER A 242 6.59 1.49 0.42
N CYS A 243 5.34 1.29 0.00
CA CYS A 243 4.29 0.85 0.90
C CYS A 243 4.73 -0.41 1.64
N SER A 244 4.34 -0.54 2.91
CA SER A 244 4.47 -1.83 3.56
C SER A 244 3.64 -2.88 2.82
N VAL A 245 4.18 -4.07 2.74
CA VAL A 245 3.50 -5.22 2.17
C VAL A 245 2.85 -6.01 3.30
N TYR A 246 1.55 -6.24 3.23
CA TYR A 246 0.86 -7.12 4.16
C TYR A 246 0.65 -8.51 3.55
N LEU A 247 1.06 -9.54 4.27
CA LEU A 247 0.82 -10.93 3.89
C LEU A 247 0.61 -11.80 5.12
N LYS A 248 -0.53 -12.54 5.17
CA LYS A 248 -0.81 -13.61 6.16
C LYS A 248 -0.55 -13.22 7.62
N GLY A 249 -0.89 -11.98 8.03
CA GLY A 249 -0.73 -11.50 9.41
C GLY A 249 0.58 -10.78 9.68
N PHE A 250 1.45 -10.64 8.70
CA PHE A 250 2.71 -9.92 8.80
C PHE A 250 2.69 -8.66 7.94
N CYS A 251 3.31 -7.60 8.45
CA CYS A 251 3.70 -6.43 7.68
C CYS A 251 5.20 -6.51 7.37
N TYR A 252 5.58 -6.15 6.16
CA TYR A 252 6.98 -6.21 5.70
C TYR A 252 7.39 -4.85 5.15
N TRP A 253 8.67 -4.49 5.37
CA TRP A 253 9.31 -3.28 4.82
C TRP A 253 10.67 -3.62 4.28
N PHE A 254 11.07 -2.94 3.23
CA PHE A 254 12.46 -2.90 2.84
C PHE A 254 13.19 -1.89 3.73
N ALA A 255 14.28 -2.31 4.32
CA ALA A 255 15.04 -1.51 5.26
C ALA A 255 16.54 -1.53 4.93
N TYR A 256 17.21 -0.48 5.32
CA TYR A 256 18.64 -0.28 5.11
C TYR A 256 19.28 0.31 6.37
N ASP A 257 20.35 -0.32 6.83
CA ASP A 257 21.27 0.22 7.84
C ASP A 257 22.71 0.07 7.35
N ASN A 258 23.48 -0.90 7.86
CA ASN A 258 24.81 -1.29 7.34
C ASN A 258 24.70 -2.29 6.16
N GLY A 259 23.53 -2.57 5.67
CA GLY A 259 23.18 -3.44 4.56
C GLY A 259 21.69 -3.47 4.35
N GLU A 260 21.28 -4.03 3.21
CA GLU A 260 19.86 -4.16 2.88
C GLU A 260 19.26 -5.42 3.54
N TYR A 261 18.03 -5.31 4.05
CA TYR A 261 17.27 -6.43 4.61
C TYR A 261 15.75 -6.18 4.53
N VAL A 262 14.96 -7.20 4.79
CA VAL A 262 13.53 -7.06 4.98
C VAL A 262 13.24 -7.03 6.48
N PHE A 263 12.57 -5.99 6.91
CA PHE A 263 12.06 -5.86 8.25
C PHE A 263 10.62 -6.30 8.29
N SER A 264 10.20 -7.09 9.27
CA SER A 264 8.81 -7.53 9.37
C SER A 264 8.27 -7.43 10.78
N PHE A 265 6.95 -7.37 10.87
CA PHE A 265 6.22 -7.32 12.12
C PHE A 265 5.06 -8.32 12.10
N ASP A 266 5.04 -9.25 13.07
CA ASP A 266 3.92 -10.15 13.31
C ASP A 266 2.82 -9.40 14.06
N LEU A 267 1.67 -9.20 13.41
CA LEU A 267 0.52 -8.50 14.01
C LEU A 267 -0.12 -9.29 15.15
N GLY A 268 0.02 -10.62 15.14
CA GLY A 268 -0.57 -11.50 16.15
C GLY A 268 0.25 -11.56 17.44
N ASP A 269 1.56 -11.70 17.33
CA ASP A 269 2.47 -11.81 18.46
C ASP A 269 3.12 -10.48 18.84
N GLU A 270 2.94 -9.45 18.02
CA GLU A 270 3.48 -8.09 18.18
C GLU A 270 5.01 -8.07 18.31
N ILE A 271 5.69 -8.85 17.45
CA ILE A 271 7.14 -9.03 17.44
C ILE A 271 7.71 -8.57 16.11
N PHE A 272 8.84 -7.87 16.17
CA PHE A 272 9.63 -7.52 15.00
C PHE A 272 10.63 -8.61 14.63
N HIS A 273 10.87 -8.77 13.33
CA HIS A 273 11.86 -9.70 12.80
C HIS A 273 12.72 -9.02 11.74
N ARG A 274 13.98 -9.43 11.67
CA ARG A 274 14.91 -9.08 10.61
C ARG A 274 15.12 -10.29 9.71
N ILE A 275 14.90 -10.11 8.41
CA ILE A 275 15.01 -11.16 7.40
C ILE A 275 16.12 -10.75 6.44
N GLU A 276 17.20 -11.53 6.44
CA GLU A 276 18.33 -11.24 5.57
C GLU A 276 17.98 -11.52 4.11
N LEU A 277 18.42 -10.64 3.23
CA LEU A 277 18.30 -10.82 1.79
C LEU A 277 19.36 -11.80 1.27
N PRO A 278 19.17 -12.40 0.09
CA PRO A 278 20.10 -13.37 -0.46
C PRO A 278 21.49 -12.76 -0.67
N SER A 279 22.53 -13.54 -0.37
CA SER A 279 23.91 -13.14 -0.65
C SER A 279 24.10 -13.01 -2.15
N ARG A 280 24.61 -11.87 -2.59
CA ARG A 280 24.89 -11.60 -4.00
C ARG A 280 26.26 -12.07 -4.40
N ARG A 281 26.38 -12.69 -5.57
CA ARG A 281 27.69 -13.06 -6.14
C ARG A 281 28.38 -11.90 -6.83
N GLU A 282 27.58 -10.92 -7.33
CA GLU A 282 28.06 -9.73 -8.02
C GLU A 282 27.75 -8.47 -7.18
N SER A 283 28.76 -7.63 -6.99
CA SER A 283 28.67 -6.42 -6.16
C SER A 283 27.81 -5.30 -6.77
N ASP A 284 27.50 -5.43 -8.07
CA ASP A 284 26.88 -4.35 -8.83
C ASP A 284 25.36 -4.27 -8.69
N PHE A 285 24.74 -5.36 -8.22
CA PHE A 285 23.31 -5.36 -7.90
C PHE A 285 23.05 -4.86 -6.47
N LYS A 286 22.06 -3.99 -6.31
CA LYS A 286 21.56 -3.54 -4.99
C LYS A 286 20.08 -3.85 -4.89
N PHE A 287 19.64 -4.35 -3.73
CA PHE A 287 18.21 -4.45 -3.45
C PHE A 287 17.63 -3.07 -3.17
N TYR A 288 16.37 -2.85 -3.61
CA TYR A 288 15.74 -1.53 -3.51
C TYR A 288 14.32 -1.53 -2.99
N GLY A 289 13.65 -2.66 -2.95
CA GLY A 289 12.28 -2.69 -2.49
C GLY A 289 11.67 -4.08 -2.42
N ILE A 290 10.44 -4.11 -1.97
CA ILE A 290 9.64 -5.33 -1.86
C ILE A 290 8.25 -5.09 -2.44
N PHE A 291 7.63 -6.16 -2.93
CA PHE A 291 6.25 -6.20 -3.39
C PHE A 291 5.69 -7.62 -3.28
N LEU A 292 4.41 -7.84 -3.59
CA LEU A 292 3.82 -9.18 -3.65
C LEU A 292 3.89 -9.75 -5.06
N TYR A 293 4.41 -10.96 -5.15
CA TYR A 293 4.42 -11.76 -6.37
C TYR A 293 3.93 -13.18 -6.05
N ASN A 294 2.86 -13.64 -6.70
CA ASN A 294 2.26 -14.96 -6.47
C ASN A 294 2.05 -15.29 -4.98
N GLU A 295 1.41 -14.38 -4.24
CA GLU A 295 1.15 -14.54 -2.79
C GLU A 295 2.39 -14.76 -1.93
N SER A 296 3.55 -14.33 -2.39
CA SER A 296 4.80 -14.36 -1.67
C SER A 296 5.43 -12.97 -1.59
N VAL A 297 6.15 -12.72 -0.50
CA VAL A 297 6.97 -11.51 -0.39
C VAL A 297 8.15 -11.63 -1.36
N THR A 298 8.34 -10.60 -2.13
CA THR A 298 9.34 -10.57 -3.20
C THR A 298 10.19 -9.34 -3.05
N SER A 299 11.49 -9.50 -3.19
CA SER A 299 12.43 -8.39 -3.26
C SER A 299 12.99 -8.28 -4.67
N TYR A 300 13.28 -7.06 -5.09
CA TYR A 300 13.96 -6.84 -6.37
C TYR A 300 15.29 -6.13 -6.15
N CYS A 301 16.24 -6.50 -7.00
CA CYS A 301 17.47 -5.75 -7.16
C CYS A 301 17.64 -5.39 -8.63
N TYR A 302 18.40 -4.34 -8.90
CA TYR A 302 18.73 -3.98 -10.27
C TYR A 302 20.20 -3.61 -10.43
N ARG A 303 20.65 -3.71 -11.67
CA ARG A 303 21.94 -3.25 -12.13
C ARG A 303 21.73 -2.26 -13.28
N HIS A 304 22.42 -1.16 -13.22
CA HIS A 304 22.45 -0.19 -14.30
C HIS A 304 23.41 -0.66 -15.40
N GLU A 305 22.93 -0.76 -16.64
CA GLU A 305 23.69 -1.15 -17.82
C GLU A 305 23.54 -0.06 -18.89
N GLU A 306 24.58 0.78 -19.07
CA GLU A 306 24.54 1.95 -19.96
C GLU A 306 23.35 2.87 -19.65
N ASP A 307 22.32 2.87 -20.51
CA ASP A 307 21.07 3.65 -20.32
C ASP A 307 19.86 2.79 -19.97
N CYS A 308 20.08 1.57 -19.50
CA CYS A 308 19.02 0.59 -19.22
C CYS A 308 19.18 -0.03 -17.84
N GLU A 309 18.07 -0.53 -17.30
CA GLU A 309 18.03 -1.25 -16.03
C GLU A 309 17.77 -2.75 -16.27
N LEU A 310 18.56 -3.59 -15.62
CA LEU A 310 18.34 -5.04 -15.55
C LEU A 310 17.87 -5.39 -14.15
N PHE A 311 16.66 -5.93 -14.04
CA PHE A 311 16.05 -6.28 -12.77
C PHE A 311 16.14 -7.78 -12.50
N GLU A 312 16.49 -8.16 -11.28
CA GLU A 312 16.33 -9.52 -10.77
C GLU A 312 15.24 -9.54 -9.70
N ILE A 313 14.33 -10.50 -9.83
CA ILE A 313 13.19 -10.70 -8.93
C ILE A 313 13.45 -11.94 -8.09
N TRP A 314 13.48 -11.76 -6.77
CA TRP A 314 13.77 -12.78 -5.77
C TRP A 314 12.55 -12.99 -4.89
N VAL A 315 12.04 -14.20 -4.86
CA VAL A 315 10.85 -14.57 -4.08
C VAL A 315 11.30 -15.24 -2.78
N MET A 316 10.70 -14.85 -1.69
CA MET A 316 10.86 -15.51 -0.40
C MET A 316 10.05 -16.81 -0.42
N ASP A 317 10.73 -17.95 -0.27
CA ASP A 317 10.09 -19.28 -0.38
C ASP A 317 9.18 -19.55 0.81
N ASP A 318 9.78 -19.72 1.98
CA ASP A 318 9.07 -19.90 3.23
C ASP A 318 9.72 -19.09 4.35
N TYR A 319 8.91 -18.55 5.22
CA TYR A 319 9.36 -17.89 6.43
C TYR A 319 8.73 -18.57 7.65
N ASP A 320 9.55 -19.25 8.44
CA ASP A 320 9.12 -19.97 9.66
C ASP A 320 9.31 -19.15 10.95
N GLY A 321 9.61 -17.87 10.82
CA GLY A 321 9.93 -16.98 11.94
C GLY A 321 11.40 -16.95 12.31
N VAL A 322 12.24 -17.84 11.77
CA VAL A 322 13.67 -17.99 12.11
C VAL A 322 14.57 -17.89 10.89
N LYS A 323 14.20 -18.55 9.80
CA LYS A 323 14.99 -18.58 8.56
C LYS A 323 14.09 -18.27 7.37
N SER A 324 14.65 -17.51 6.44
CA SER A 324 14.08 -17.31 5.11
C SER A 324 15.04 -17.86 4.07
N SER A 325 14.49 -18.49 3.04
CA SER A 325 15.21 -18.76 1.80
C SER A 325 14.64 -17.90 0.67
N TRP A 326 15.48 -17.58 -0.27
CA TRP A 326 15.12 -16.76 -1.41
C TRP A 326 15.52 -17.46 -2.69
N THR A 327 14.58 -17.53 -3.64
CA THR A 327 14.81 -18.08 -4.96
C THR A 327 14.69 -16.99 -6.01
N LYS A 328 15.72 -16.87 -6.87
CA LYS A 328 15.64 -15.99 -8.04
C LYS A 328 14.66 -16.57 -9.04
N GLN A 329 13.57 -15.87 -9.28
CA GLN A 329 12.49 -16.30 -10.19
C GLN A 329 12.66 -15.77 -11.61
N LEU A 330 12.99 -14.49 -11.74
CA LEU A 330 13.03 -13.82 -13.03
C LEU A 330 14.23 -12.90 -13.13
N THR A 331 14.68 -12.70 -14.37
CA THR A 331 15.51 -11.57 -14.76
C THR A 331 14.78 -10.84 -15.88
N ILE A 332 14.58 -9.55 -15.76
CA ILE A 332 13.80 -8.69 -16.66
C ILE A 332 14.68 -7.58 -17.18
N GLY A 333 14.70 -7.39 -18.47
CA GLY A 333 15.47 -6.33 -19.11
C GLY A 333 16.52 -6.83 -20.09
N PRO A 334 17.40 -5.95 -20.57
CA PRO A 334 17.54 -4.53 -20.15
C PRO A 334 16.32 -3.67 -20.57
N LEU A 335 15.82 -2.83 -19.66
CA LEU A 335 14.69 -1.94 -19.88
C LEU A 335 15.15 -0.49 -19.83
N LYS A 336 14.68 0.31 -20.77
CA LYS A 336 14.98 1.75 -20.79
C LYS A 336 13.86 2.56 -20.15
N ASP A 337 14.23 3.63 -19.43
CA ASP A 337 13.29 4.56 -18.78
C ASP A 337 12.33 3.86 -17.78
N ILE A 338 12.78 2.82 -17.11
CA ILE A 338 12.03 2.12 -16.05
C ILE A 338 12.80 2.26 -14.74
N ASP A 339 12.14 2.76 -13.70
CA ASP A 339 12.74 2.99 -12.40
C ASP A 339 12.63 1.75 -11.50
N TYR A 340 11.43 1.14 -11.39
CA TYR A 340 11.24 -0.04 -10.55
C TYR A 340 9.94 -0.82 -10.83
N PRO A 341 9.92 -2.13 -10.51
CA PRO A 341 8.72 -2.95 -10.53
C PRO A 341 7.83 -2.64 -9.32
N LEU A 342 6.51 -2.72 -9.51
CA LEU A 342 5.52 -2.39 -8.49
C LEU A 342 4.72 -3.60 -7.99
N THR A 343 4.21 -4.39 -8.92
CA THR A 343 3.40 -5.58 -8.61
C THR A 343 3.19 -6.45 -9.84
N LEU A 344 2.98 -7.75 -9.62
CA LEU A 344 2.45 -8.64 -10.64
C LEU A 344 0.93 -8.40 -10.75
N TRP A 345 0.42 -8.16 -11.95
CA TRP A 345 -1.00 -7.91 -12.14
C TRP A 345 -1.72 -8.95 -13.02
N LYS A 346 -0.95 -9.73 -13.79
CA LYS A 346 -1.39 -10.95 -14.51
C LYS A 346 -0.27 -11.97 -14.51
N CYS A 347 -0.55 -13.19 -14.92
CA CYS A 347 0.37 -14.34 -14.89
C CYS A 347 1.81 -13.99 -15.32
N ASP A 348 1.96 -13.18 -16.37
CA ASP A 348 3.27 -12.81 -16.93
C ASP A 348 3.45 -11.30 -17.09
N GLU A 349 2.57 -10.48 -16.51
CA GLU A 349 2.61 -9.03 -16.66
C GLU A 349 2.94 -8.36 -15.32
N ILE A 350 4.02 -7.63 -15.29
CA ILE A 350 4.47 -6.84 -14.14
C ILE A 350 4.22 -5.38 -14.41
N LEU A 351 3.52 -4.72 -13.48
CA LEU A 351 3.40 -3.27 -13.50
C LEU A 351 4.69 -2.65 -13.02
N MET A 352 5.17 -1.69 -13.78
CA MET A 352 6.40 -0.97 -13.52
C MET A 352 6.15 0.53 -13.54
N LEU A 353 6.86 1.25 -12.72
CA LEU A 353 6.92 2.70 -12.79
C LEU A 353 8.20 3.08 -13.53
N GLY A 354 8.05 3.92 -14.51
CA GLY A 354 9.14 4.46 -15.28
C GLY A 354 9.43 5.90 -14.96
N SER A 355 10.51 6.38 -15.53
CA SER A 355 10.99 7.75 -15.38
C SER A 355 9.89 8.75 -15.70
N TYR A 356 9.87 9.84 -14.93
CA TYR A 356 8.84 10.88 -15.00
C TYR A 356 7.43 10.40 -14.63
N GLY A 357 7.31 9.34 -13.79
CA GLY A 357 6.02 8.86 -13.28
C GLY A 357 5.13 8.24 -14.35
N ARG A 358 5.73 7.63 -15.38
CA ARG A 358 4.99 6.88 -16.40
C ARG A 358 4.83 5.42 -15.97
N ALA A 359 3.61 4.93 -15.95
CA ALA A 359 3.37 3.52 -15.71
C ALA A 359 3.50 2.68 -16.99
N ALA A 360 3.99 1.48 -16.84
CA ALA A 360 4.06 0.50 -17.91
C ALA A 360 3.69 -0.90 -17.42
N SER A 361 3.16 -1.74 -18.31
CA SER A 361 3.10 -3.18 -18.11
C SER A 361 4.23 -3.82 -18.89
N CYS A 362 5.02 -4.64 -18.22
CA CYS A 362 6.10 -5.42 -18.82
C CYS A 362 5.73 -6.90 -18.83
N ASN A 363 5.77 -7.52 -19.98
CA ASN A 363 5.64 -8.98 -20.07
C ASN A 363 6.95 -9.63 -19.62
N SER A 364 6.91 -10.40 -18.54
CA SER A 364 8.11 -10.97 -17.90
C SER A 364 8.85 -12.00 -18.77
N SER A 365 8.14 -12.66 -19.71
CA SER A 365 8.73 -13.66 -20.59
C SER A 365 9.37 -13.07 -21.85
N THR A 366 8.80 -11.96 -22.36
CA THR A 366 9.25 -11.35 -23.62
C THR A 366 10.01 -10.03 -23.45
N GLY A 367 9.92 -9.41 -22.26
CA GLY A 367 10.45 -8.07 -22.00
C GLY A 367 9.69 -6.93 -22.68
N ASN A 368 8.57 -7.21 -23.35
CA ASN A 368 7.79 -6.20 -24.05
C ASN A 368 7.12 -5.23 -23.07
N LEU A 369 7.36 -3.94 -23.27
CA LEU A 369 6.75 -2.85 -22.50
C LEU A 369 5.52 -2.29 -23.22
N LYS A 370 4.45 -2.06 -22.44
CA LYS A 370 3.23 -1.35 -22.86
C LYS A 370 2.98 -0.21 -21.89
N TYR A 371 3.13 1.01 -22.37
CA TYR A 371 2.92 2.20 -21.52
C TYR A 371 1.44 2.50 -21.32
N LEU A 372 1.07 2.85 -20.08
CA LEU A 372 -0.23 3.40 -19.74
C LEU A 372 -0.14 4.93 -19.85
N HIS A 373 -0.98 5.50 -20.70
CA HIS A 373 -1.03 6.95 -20.88
C HIS A 373 -2.04 7.58 -19.89
N ILE A 374 -1.74 7.51 -18.61
CA ILE A 374 -2.57 8.04 -17.53
C ILE A 374 -1.96 9.37 -17.06
N PRO A 375 -2.48 10.53 -17.49
CA PRO A 375 -2.07 11.82 -16.96
C PRO A 375 -2.80 12.13 -15.62
N PRO A 376 -2.26 12.98 -14.75
CA PRO A 376 -0.91 13.48 -14.75
C PRO A 376 0.12 12.45 -14.23
N ILE A 377 1.32 12.89 -13.85
CA ILE A 377 2.41 12.04 -13.38
C ILE A 377 1.96 11.13 -12.22
N ILE A 378 2.33 9.87 -12.28
CA ILE A 378 2.03 8.90 -11.22
C ILE A 378 3.18 8.93 -10.21
N ASN A 379 2.87 9.23 -8.94
CA ASN A 379 3.84 9.18 -7.85
C ASN A 379 4.03 7.74 -7.36
N TRP A 380 2.91 7.02 -7.23
CA TRP A 380 2.91 5.60 -6.87
C TRP A 380 1.60 4.92 -7.29
N MET A 381 1.64 3.60 -7.32
CA MET A 381 0.50 2.76 -7.56
C MET A 381 0.56 1.49 -6.72
N ILE A 382 -0.61 0.99 -6.34
CA ILE A 382 -0.75 -0.30 -5.67
C ILE A 382 -1.87 -1.09 -6.32
N ASP A 383 -1.71 -2.38 -6.30
CA ASP A 383 -2.74 -3.30 -6.63
C ASP A 383 -3.84 -3.30 -5.55
N TYR A 384 -5.09 -3.16 -5.95
CA TYR A 384 -6.20 -2.89 -5.05
C TYR A 384 -7.37 -3.84 -5.27
N VAL A 385 -7.88 -4.42 -4.18
CA VAL A 385 -9.08 -5.26 -4.21
C VAL A 385 -10.28 -4.45 -3.72
N LYS A 386 -11.25 -4.22 -4.61
CA LYS A 386 -12.50 -3.53 -4.25
C LYS A 386 -13.30 -4.38 -3.27
N SER A 387 -13.60 -3.86 -2.09
CA SER A 387 -14.35 -4.55 -1.06
C SER A 387 -15.43 -3.70 -0.41
N ILE A 388 -16.32 -4.35 0.32
CA ILE A 388 -17.31 -3.70 1.18
C ILE A 388 -16.95 -3.82 2.67
N VAL A 389 -15.70 -4.13 2.95
CA VAL A 389 -15.21 -4.20 4.33
C VAL A 389 -15.34 -2.82 4.97
N PRO A 390 -16.08 -2.69 6.10
CA PRO A 390 -16.28 -1.40 6.73
C PRO A 390 -15.02 -0.90 7.43
N VAL A 391 -14.81 0.40 7.38
CA VAL A 391 -13.74 1.08 8.11
C VAL A 391 -14.23 1.35 9.53
N LYS A 392 -14.09 0.37 10.43
CA LYS A 392 -14.56 0.45 11.83
C LYS A 392 -13.43 0.68 12.79
#